data_67bba7717753164e667b6f9a2c005925
#
_entry.id   67bba7717753164e667b6f9a2c005925
#
_cell.length_a   1.000
_cell.length_b   1.000
_cell.length_c   1.000
_cell.angle_alpha   90.00
_cell.angle_beta   90.00
_cell.angle_gamma   90.00
#
_symmetry.space_group_name_H-M   'P 1'
#
loop_
_entity.id
_entity.type
_entity.pdbx_description
1 polymer ?
#
loop_
_entity_poly.entity_id
_entity_poly.type
_entity_poly.pdbx_seq_one_letter_code
_entity_poly.pdbx_strand_id
1 'polypeptide(L)'
;TLKQLIQHTSGVEWNEDYTDPQSHFARLTQCEAQPGAYACVRKIVTGLARQHPAGEQWSYSSGGAWLLGDILERATGMSLAAWLEQALWQPAGMAHDGVWHAYQQGKHDVGAHGFNATLEDWGRFGEFVARDGRLSNGKQLVPTGWFDQAASWTKALNSVSAAHPEGIYGYQWWNNAIPANAQNVQPTPQEGLKGSLWALGIYGQVIMVNRAEHLVIVQWSTWPQAEPSFNAQPLEAALMYSAIARELR
;
A
#
# COMPACT_ATOMS: atom_id res chain seq x y z
N THR A 1 -12.24 11.92 -9.01
CA THR A 1 -12.97 11.48 -7.78
C THR A 1 -12.01 10.84 -6.79
N LEU A 2 -12.40 10.78 -5.52
CA LEU A 2 -11.62 10.10 -4.47
C LEU A 2 -11.40 8.61 -4.83
N LYS A 3 -12.41 7.95 -5.36
CA LYS A 3 -12.30 6.55 -5.82
C LYS A 3 -11.18 6.36 -6.85
N GLN A 4 -11.11 7.23 -7.85
CA GLN A 4 -10.05 7.14 -8.86
C GLN A 4 -8.65 7.41 -8.28
N LEU A 5 -8.56 8.27 -7.27
CA LEU A 5 -7.30 8.53 -6.57
C LEU A 5 -6.86 7.32 -5.75
N ILE A 6 -7.75 6.72 -4.96
CA ILE A 6 -7.48 5.49 -4.19
C ILE A 6 -7.06 4.32 -5.09
N GLN A 7 -7.56 4.28 -6.32
CA GLN A 7 -7.27 3.23 -7.30
C GLN A 7 -6.04 3.51 -8.17
N HIS A 8 -5.33 4.62 -7.97
CA HIS A 8 -4.25 5.08 -8.85
C HIS A 8 -4.67 5.21 -10.32
N THR A 9 -5.90 5.66 -10.55
CA THR A 9 -6.47 5.92 -11.88
C THR A 9 -6.84 7.39 -12.05
N SER A 10 -6.13 8.29 -11.40
CA SER A 10 -6.42 9.75 -11.45
C SER A 10 -6.25 10.34 -12.85
N GLY A 11 -5.41 9.74 -13.68
CA GLY A 11 -5.08 10.22 -15.02
C GLY A 11 -4.11 11.42 -15.05
N VAL A 12 -3.49 11.76 -13.93
CA VAL A 12 -2.40 12.74 -13.90
C VAL A 12 -1.07 12.07 -14.25
N GLU A 13 -0.16 12.85 -14.83
CA GLU A 13 1.19 12.40 -15.11
C GLU A 13 1.93 12.06 -13.81
N TRP A 14 2.57 10.87 -13.77
CA TRP A 14 3.42 10.49 -12.66
C TRP A 14 4.52 9.53 -13.13
N ASN A 15 5.77 9.80 -12.75
CA ASN A 15 6.91 8.92 -12.91
C ASN A 15 7.37 8.44 -11.53
N GLU A 16 7.19 7.14 -11.26
CA GLU A 16 7.57 6.48 -9.99
C GLU A 16 8.97 5.86 -10.06
N ASP A 17 9.75 6.05 -11.12
CA ASP A 17 11.07 5.42 -11.25
C ASP A 17 12.01 5.84 -10.11
N TYR A 18 12.33 4.90 -9.24
CA TYR A 18 13.22 5.10 -8.08
C TYR A 18 14.68 5.30 -8.48
N THR A 19 15.06 4.96 -9.70
CA THR A 19 16.44 5.06 -10.21
C THR A 19 16.67 6.34 -11.02
N ASP A 20 15.62 6.98 -11.50
CA ASP A 20 15.69 8.24 -12.23
C ASP A 20 15.68 9.45 -11.29
N PRO A 21 16.80 10.20 -11.16
CA PRO A 21 16.86 11.37 -10.28
C PRO A 21 15.96 12.54 -10.72
N GLN A 22 15.38 12.47 -11.92
CA GLN A 22 14.44 13.45 -12.46
C GLN A 22 12.98 12.99 -12.34
N SER A 23 12.72 11.78 -11.85
CA SER A 23 11.37 11.27 -11.66
C SER A 23 10.57 12.15 -10.71
N HIS A 24 9.25 12.05 -10.78
CA HIS A 24 8.38 12.75 -9.83
C HIS A 24 8.61 12.26 -8.40
N PHE A 25 8.86 10.95 -8.22
CA PHE A 25 9.21 10.37 -6.93
C PHE A 25 10.52 10.96 -6.36
N ALA A 26 11.59 11.01 -7.15
CA ALA A 26 12.85 11.61 -6.73
C ALA A 26 12.71 13.09 -6.33
N ARG A 27 11.93 13.85 -7.08
CA ARG A 27 11.64 15.27 -6.75
C ARG A 27 10.82 15.38 -5.46
N LEU A 28 9.90 14.47 -5.21
CA LEU A 28 9.13 14.42 -3.97
C LEU A 28 10.04 14.19 -2.77
N THR A 29 10.91 13.18 -2.83
CA THR A 29 11.87 12.87 -1.74
C THR A 29 12.89 13.99 -1.51
N GLN A 30 13.31 14.67 -2.58
CA GLN A 30 14.16 15.88 -2.45
C GLN A 30 13.45 17.01 -1.70
N CYS A 31 12.14 17.19 -1.92
CA CYS A 31 11.34 18.15 -1.15
C CYS A 31 11.29 17.77 0.33
N GLU A 32 11.14 16.49 0.64
CA GLU A 32 11.03 16.00 2.03
C GLU A 32 12.30 16.29 2.85
N ALA A 33 13.45 16.34 2.22
CA ALA A 33 14.73 16.64 2.84
C ALA A 33 14.96 18.13 3.15
N GLN A 34 14.00 19.03 2.83
CA GLN A 34 14.21 20.49 2.89
C GLN A 34 13.29 21.18 3.90
N PRO A 35 13.67 22.37 4.41
CA PRO A 35 12.75 23.24 5.12
C PRO A 35 11.54 23.60 4.24
N GLY A 36 10.33 23.51 4.79
CA GLY A 36 9.12 23.74 4.02
C GLY A 36 8.66 22.55 3.17
N ALA A 37 9.11 21.35 3.51
CA ALA A 37 8.86 20.09 2.83
C ALA A 37 7.38 19.90 2.43
N TYR A 38 6.44 20.06 3.35
CA TYR A 38 5.01 19.94 3.06
C TYR A 38 4.54 20.83 1.91
N ALA A 39 4.91 22.12 1.93
CA ALA A 39 4.52 23.06 0.87
C ALA A 39 5.18 22.71 -0.47
N CYS A 40 6.43 22.23 -0.42
CA CYS A 40 7.18 21.79 -1.59
C CYS A 40 6.52 20.56 -2.23
N VAL A 41 6.27 19.50 -1.47
CA VAL A 41 5.59 18.29 -1.96
C VAL A 41 4.20 18.62 -2.49
N ARG A 42 3.43 19.42 -1.74
CA ARG A 42 2.09 19.84 -2.15
C ARG A 42 2.12 20.55 -3.50
N LYS A 43 3.07 21.45 -3.71
CA LYS A 43 3.22 22.17 -4.99
C LYS A 43 3.48 21.21 -6.16
N ILE A 44 4.33 20.20 -5.96
CA ILE A 44 4.58 19.17 -6.99
C ILE A 44 3.27 18.42 -7.28
N VAL A 45 2.68 17.81 -6.26
CA VAL A 45 1.53 16.90 -6.44
C VAL A 45 0.30 17.61 -7.01
N THR A 46 0.04 18.86 -6.60
CA THR A 46 -1.10 19.62 -7.12
C THR A 46 -0.83 20.33 -8.45
N GLY A 47 0.43 20.39 -8.87
CA GLY A 47 0.85 20.98 -10.15
C GLY A 47 0.98 20.01 -11.31
N LEU A 48 0.70 18.72 -11.09
CA LEU A 48 0.82 17.68 -12.12
C LEU A 48 -0.16 17.90 -13.27
N ALA A 49 0.33 17.69 -14.48
CA ALA A 49 -0.50 17.77 -15.68
C ALA A 49 -1.41 16.54 -15.81
N ARG A 50 -2.55 16.71 -16.47
CA ARG A 50 -3.40 15.60 -16.87
C ARG A 50 -2.81 14.94 -18.11
N GLN A 51 -2.58 13.62 -18.03
CA GLN A 51 -2.06 12.80 -19.13
C GLN A 51 -3.16 11.96 -19.79
N HIS A 52 -4.12 11.45 -19.00
CA HIS A 52 -5.20 10.63 -19.47
C HIS A 52 -6.53 11.03 -18.82
N PRO A 53 -7.68 10.65 -19.40
CA PRO A 53 -8.96 10.75 -18.71
C PRO A 53 -8.94 9.92 -17.41
N ALA A 54 -9.51 10.49 -16.35
CA ALA A 54 -9.52 9.83 -15.05
C ALA A 54 -10.40 8.56 -15.07
N GLY A 55 -9.85 7.46 -14.58
CA GLY A 55 -10.51 6.14 -14.55
C GLY A 55 -10.15 5.22 -15.72
N GLU A 56 -9.39 5.69 -16.72
CA GLU A 56 -9.08 4.90 -17.91
C GLU A 56 -7.76 4.14 -17.82
N GLN A 57 -6.77 4.70 -17.11
CA GLN A 57 -5.46 4.07 -16.98
C GLN A 57 -5.03 4.04 -15.53
N TRP A 58 -4.42 2.92 -15.15
CA TRP A 58 -3.76 2.75 -13.88
C TRP A 58 -2.30 3.19 -13.97
N SER A 59 -1.85 3.97 -12.99
CA SER A 59 -0.45 4.36 -12.83
C SER A 59 -0.16 4.51 -11.35
N TYR A 60 0.70 3.64 -10.80
CA TYR A 60 1.11 3.73 -9.41
C TYR A 60 1.68 5.11 -9.10
N SER A 61 1.30 5.70 -7.97
CA SER A 61 1.69 7.07 -7.65
C SER A 61 1.81 7.31 -6.15
N SER A 62 3.04 7.43 -5.65
CA SER A 62 3.30 7.92 -4.30
C SER A 62 2.73 9.33 -4.08
N GLY A 63 2.76 10.19 -5.11
CA GLY A 63 2.13 11.50 -5.04
C GLY A 63 0.61 11.42 -4.88
N GLY A 64 -0.03 10.42 -5.50
CA GLY A 64 -1.46 10.13 -5.30
C GLY A 64 -1.78 9.69 -3.89
N ALA A 65 -0.97 8.79 -3.31
CA ALA A 65 -1.09 8.35 -1.93
C ALA A 65 -0.86 9.50 -0.95
N TRP A 66 0.15 10.33 -1.17
CA TRP A 66 0.38 11.55 -0.40
C TRP A 66 -0.84 12.48 -0.39
N LEU A 67 -1.44 12.69 -1.56
CA LEU A 67 -2.62 13.55 -1.70
C LEU A 67 -3.85 12.98 -0.95
N LEU A 68 -4.00 11.67 -0.86
CA LEU A 68 -5.03 11.04 -0.02
C LEU A 68 -4.85 11.42 1.45
N GLY A 69 -3.61 11.42 1.95
CA GLY A 69 -3.28 11.88 3.29
C GLY A 69 -3.66 13.36 3.50
N ASP A 70 -3.23 14.26 2.60
CA ASP A 70 -3.57 15.70 2.67
C ASP A 70 -5.09 15.94 2.66
N ILE A 71 -5.83 15.19 1.86
CA ILE A 71 -7.30 15.26 1.82
C ILE A 71 -7.90 14.81 3.15
N LEU A 72 -7.40 13.72 3.74
CA LEU A 72 -7.90 13.21 5.01
C LEU A 72 -7.63 14.18 6.15
N GLU A 73 -6.43 14.72 6.26
CA GLU A 73 -6.09 15.75 7.26
C GLU A 73 -7.00 16.98 7.16
N ARG A 74 -7.26 17.45 5.94
CA ARG A 74 -8.16 18.59 5.71
C ARG A 74 -9.61 18.27 6.03
N ALA A 75 -10.06 17.05 5.74
CA ALA A 75 -11.44 16.64 6.00
C ALA A 75 -11.71 16.43 7.49
N THR A 76 -10.72 15.98 8.25
CA THR A 76 -10.85 15.66 9.67
C THR A 76 -10.40 16.81 10.60
N GLY A 77 -9.54 17.69 10.10
CA GLY A 77 -8.85 18.71 10.91
C GLY A 77 -7.78 18.13 11.84
N MET A 78 -7.40 16.87 11.64
CA MET A 78 -6.43 16.12 12.46
C MET A 78 -5.24 15.69 11.59
N SER A 79 -4.06 15.45 12.21
CA SER A 79 -2.97 14.77 11.52
C SER A 79 -3.36 13.30 11.24
N LEU A 80 -2.70 12.65 10.29
CA LEU A 80 -2.96 11.24 9.98
C LEU A 80 -2.72 10.36 11.21
N ALA A 81 -1.65 10.61 11.96
CA ALA A 81 -1.31 9.87 13.17
C ALA A 81 -2.43 10.01 14.23
N ALA A 82 -2.88 11.23 14.52
CA ALA A 82 -3.93 11.46 15.50
C ALA A 82 -5.27 10.84 15.07
N TRP A 83 -5.60 10.93 13.77
CA TRP A 83 -6.82 10.31 13.26
C TRP A 83 -6.74 8.78 13.28
N LEU A 84 -5.60 8.20 12.88
CA LEU A 84 -5.36 6.76 12.92
C LEU A 84 -5.47 6.22 14.35
N GLU A 85 -4.87 6.90 15.31
CA GLU A 85 -4.94 6.55 16.72
C GLU A 85 -6.39 6.42 17.20
N GLN A 86 -7.20 7.44 16.96
CA GLN A 86 -8.58 7.49 17.39
C GLN A 86 -9.50 6.54 16.62
N ALA A 87 -9.32 6.46 15.29
CA ALA A 87 -10.24 5.75 14.41
C ALA A 87 -9.98 4.25 14.35
N LEU A 88 -8.73 3.82 14.52
CA LEU A 88 -8.34 2.43 14.35
C LEU A 88 -7.41 1.91 15.44
N TRP A 89 -6.30 2.60 15.74
CA TRP A 89 -5.22 2.04 16.56
C TRP A 89 -5.69 1.63 17.95
N GLN A 90 -6.29 2.58 18.69
CA GLN A 90 -6.86 2.31 20.01
C GLN A 90 -8.07 1.36 19.94
N PRO A 91 -9.08 1.58 19.05
CA PRO A 91 -10.22 0.68 18.97
C PRO A 91 -9.87 -0.77 18.58
N ALA A 92 -8.83 -0.97 17.77
CA ALA A 92 -8.37 -2.30 17.39
C ALA A 92 -7.51 -2.99 18.45
N GLY A 93 -7.16 -2.30 19.54
CA GLY A 93 -6.38 -2.88 20.63
C GLY A 93 -4.91 -3.13 20.25
N MET A 94 -4.31 -2.23 19.52
CA MET A 94 -2.88 -2.30 19.22
C MET A 94 -2.08 -2.21 20.51
N ALA A 95 -1.02 -3.01 20.63
CA ALA A 95 -0.28 -3.18 21.87
C ALA A 95 0.76 -2.09 22.10
N HIS A 96 1.26 -1.49 21.04
CA HIS A 96 2.34 -0.53 21.07
C HIS A 96 2.01 0.71 20.26
N ASP A 97 2.69 1.80 20.56
CA ASP A 97 2.58 3.03 19.77
C ASP A 97 3.17 2.83 18.37
N GLY A 98 2.47 3.37 17.38
CA GLY A 98 3.01 3.55 16.04
C GLY A 98 3.74 4.88 15.91
N VAL A 99 4.73 4.94 15.03
CA VAL A 99 5.47 6.17 14.74
C VAL A 99 5.31 6.52 13.28
N TRP A 100 4.86 7.74 12.98
CA TRP A 100 4.72 8.23 11.62
C TRP A 100 5.70 9.35 11.33
N HIS A 101 6.30 9.36 10.17
CA HIS A 101 7.10 10.49 9.72
C HIS A 101 6.19 11.71 9.50
N ALA A 102 6.57 12.83 10.09
CA ALA A 102 5.80 14.07 10.00
C ALA A 102 6.63 15.20 9.42
N TYR A 103 5.96 16.09 8.68
CA TYR A 103 6.52 17.37 8.28
C TYR A 103 6.47 18.36 9.44
N GLN A 104 7.50 19.18 9.57
CA GLN A 104 7.50 20.37 10.43
C GLN A 104 6.86 20.19 11.82
N GLN A 105 7.53 19.45 12.70
CA GLN A 105 7.13 19.29 14.10
C GLN A 105 5.72 18.66 14.30
N GLY A 106 5.34 17.72 13.42
CA GLY A 106 4.12 16.91 13.61
C GLY A 106 2.82 17.60 13.18
N LYS A 107 2.88 18.66 12.40
CA LYS A 107 1.66 19.32 11.89
C LYS A 107 1.00 18.55 10.74
N HIS A 108 1.78 17.88 9.92
CA HIS A 108 1.32 17.11 8.77
C HIS A 108 2.14 15.84 8.67
N ASP A 109 1.50 14.71 8.51
CA ASP A 109 2.18 13.43 8.36
C ASP A 109 2.43 13.11 6.88
N VAL A 110 3.42 12.26 6.60
CA VAL A 110 3.75 11.86 5.23
C VAL A 110 2.76 10.81 4.76
N GLY A 111 1.79 11.19 3.93
CA GLY A 111 0.70 10.31 3.50
C GLY A 111 1.11 9.11 2.63
N ALA A 112 2.30 9.14 2.02
CA ALA A 112 2.75 8.11 1.10
C ALA A 112 3.56 6.98 1.75
N HIS A 113 4.20 7.25 2.90
CA HIS A 113 5.11 6.31 3.56
C HIS A 113 5.41 6.73 5.01
N GLY A 114 6.31 5.99 5.67
CA GLY A 114 6.92 6.42 6.94
C GLY A 114 6.12 6.06 8.19
N PHE A 115 5.04 5.27 8.09
CA PHE A 115 4.39 4.70 9.25
C PHE A 115 5.10 3.42 9.69
N ASN A 116 5.49 3.37 10.97
CA ASN A 116 6.21 2.26 11.59
C ASN A 116 5.43 1.75 12.79
N ALA A 117 5.31 0.44 12.89
CA ALA A 117 4.67 -0.24 14.02
C ALA A 117 5.37 -1.57 14.30
N THR A 118 5.06 -2.21 15.40
CA THR A 118 5.59 -3.54 15.71
C THR A 118 5.07 -4.59 14.74
N LEU A 119 5.81 -5.68 14.57
CA LEU A 119 5.38 -6.81 13.74
C LEU A 119 4.04 -7.37 14.25
N GLU A 120 3.88 -7.42 15.57
CA GLU A 120 2.65 -7.87 16.23
C GLU A 120 1.45 -6.98 15.88
N ASP A 121 1.61 -5.67 15.92
CA ASP A 121 0.51 -4.74 15.61
C ASP A 121 0.18 -4.72 14.11
N TRP A 122 1.16 -4.92 13.24
CA TRP A 122 0.89 -5.20 11.83
C TRP A 122 0.13 -6.51 11.62
N GLY A 123 0.40 -7.54 12.43
CA GLY A 123 -0.39 -8.76 12.47
C GLY A 123 -1.85 -8.50 12.85
N ARG A 124 -2.10 -7.72 13.90
CA ARG A 124 -3.46 -7.28 14.30
C ARG A 124 -4.17 -6.48 13.23
N PHE A 125 -3.42 -5.60 12.55
CA PHE A 125 -3.97 -4.89 11.38
C PHE A 125 -4.37 -5.87 10.27
N GLY A 126 -3.54 -6.86 9.97
CA GLY A 126 -3.87 -7.91 9.02
C GLY A 126 -5.11 -8.71 9.43
N GLU A 127 -5.28 -9.05 10.70
CA GLU A 127 -6.50 -9.68 11.22
C GLU A 127 -7.74 -8.78 11.06
N PHE A 128 -7.62 -7.48 11.33
CA PHE A 128 -8.69 -6.52 11.08
C PHE A 128 -9.13 -6.55 9.61
N VAL A 129 -8.18 -6.57 8.69
CA VAL A 129 -8.44 -6.71 7.25
C VAL A 129 -9.08 -8.07 6.92
N ALA A 130 -8.58 -9.15 7.50
CA ALA A 130 -9.12 -10.50 7.30
C ALA A 130 -10.59 -10.61 7.75
N ARG A 131 -10.97 -9.86 8.78
CA ARG A 131 -12.34 -9.78 9.31
C ARG A 131 -13.22 -8.72 8.61
N ASP A 132 -12.85 -8.28 7.42
CA ASP A 132 -13.56 -7.23 6.66
C ASP A 132 -13.74 -5.92 7.44
N GLY A 133 -12.72 -5.50 8.18
CA GLY A 133 -12.75 -4.27 8.95
C GLY A 133 -13.61 -4.32 10.22
N ARG A 134 -13.81 -5.52 10.77
CA ARG A 134 -14.52 -5.76 12.02
C ARG A 134 -13.54 -5.99 13.16
N LEU A 135 -13.74 -5.29 14.25
CA LEU A 135 -12.97 -5.46 15.48
C LEU A 135 -13.29 -6.79 16.18
N SER A 136 -12.42 -7.21 17.10
CA SER A 136 -12.62 -8.40 17.94
C SER A 136 -13.90 -8.36 18.78
N ASN A 137 -14.34 -7.18 19.18
CA ASN A 137 -15.61 -6.96 19.91
C ASN A 137 -16.85 -6.93 19.00
N GLY A 138 -16.70 -7.20 17.69
CA GLY A 138 -17.78 -7.23 16.72
C GLY A 138 -18.14 -5.88 16.07
N LYS A 139 -17.56 -4.76 16.54
CA LYS A 139 -17.84 -3.44 15.96
C LYS A 139 -17.26 -3.34 14.55
N GLN A 140 -18.08 -2.94 13.58
CA GLN A 140 -17.66 -2.67 12.20
C GLN A 140 -17.09 -1.26 12.11
N LEU A 141 -15.83 -1.11 11.67
CA LEU A 141 -15.17 0.19 11.50
C LEU A 141 -15.19 0.69 10.06
N VAL A 142 -15.08 -0.21 9.08
CA VAL A 142 -15.18 0.14 7.66
C VAL A 142 -16.46 -0.49 7.07
N PRO A 143 -17.02 0.06 6.00
CA PRO A 143 -18.20 -0.53 5.37
C PRO A 143 -18.01 -1.99 5.02
N THR A 144 -18.99 -2.84 5.29
CA THR A 144 -18.97 -4.25 4.90
C THR A 144 -18.72 -4.39 3.39
N GLY A 145 -17.85 -5.30 3.00
CA GLY A 145 -17.45 -5.51 1.61
C GLY A 145 -16.44 -4.48 1.08
N TRP A 146 -15.85 -3.65 1.96
CA TRP A 146 -14.81 -2.71 1.55
C TRP A 146 -13.61 -3.43 0.95
N PHE A 147 -13.14 -4.49 1.61
CA PHE A 147 -11.99 -5.24 1.13
C PHE A 147 -12.32 -6.15 -0.06
N ASP A 148 -13.58 -6.52 -0.27
CA ASP A 148 -14.01 -7.15 -1.50
C ASP A 148 -13.94 -6.16 -2.68
N GLN A 149 -14.35 -4.91 -2.46
CA GLN A 149 -14.16 -3.85 -3.44
C GLN A 149 -12.69 -3.52 -3.70
N ALA A 150 -11.85 -3.55 -2.66
CA ALA A 150 -10.41 -3.40 -2.80
C ALA A 150 -9.78 -4.52 -3.64
N ALA A 151 -10.31 -5.75 -3.52
CA ALA A 151 -9.91 -6.90 -4.31
C ALA A 151 -10.58 -6.95 -5.70
N SER A 152 -11.58 -6.11 -5.94
CA SER A 152 -12.30 -6.12 -7.20
C SER A 152 -11.49 -5.47 -8.33
N TRP A 153 -11.69 -6.00 -9.49
CA TRP A 153 -10.94 -5.84 -10.68
C TRP A 153 -11.74 -5.08 -11.75
N THR A 154 -11.18 -3.99 -12.27
CA THR A 154 -11.77 -3.24 -13.38
C THR A 154 -10.83 -3.27 -14.59
N LYS A 155 -11.37 -3.02 -15.78
CA LYS A 155 -10.57 -2.96 -17.01
C LYS A 155 -9.45 -1.90 -16.92
N ALA A 156 -9.66 -0.80 -16.22
CA ALA A 156 -8.66 0.24 -16.00
C ALA A 156 -7.54 -0.23 -15.06
N LEU A 157 -7.86 -1.08 -14.09
CA LEU A 157 -6.91 -1.68 -13.16
C LEU A 157 -6.08 -2.80 -13.80
N ASN A 158 -6.50 -3.29 -14.97
CA ASN A 158 -5.76 -4.27 -15.77
C ASN A 158 -4.70 -3.68 -16.67
N SER A 159 -4.64 -2.38 -16.82
CA SER A 159 -3.57 -1.75 -17.57
C SER A 159 -2.30 -1.81 -16.73
N VAL A 160 -1.67 -2.93 -16.82
CA VAL A 160 -0.38 -3.29 -16.25
C VAL A 160 0.66 -2.35 -16.84
N SER A 161 1.38 -1.60 -16.01
CA SER A 161 2.53 -0.86 -16.49
C SER A 161 3.67 -1.84 -16.75
N ALA A 162 4.62 -1.47 -17.61
CA ALA A 162 5.82 -2.26 -17.84
C ALA A 162 6.64 -2.49 -16.54
N ALA A 163 6.50 -1.58 -15.57
CA ALA A 163 7.16 -1.66 -14.27
C ALA A 163 6.44 -2.61 -13.28
N HIS A 164 5.14 -2.84 -13.45
CA HIS A 164 4.32 -3.69 -12.57
C HIS A 164 3.45 -4.64 -13.38
N PRO A 165 4.06 -5.62 -14.06
CA PRO A 165 3.36 -6.55 -14.96
C PRO A 165 2.43 -7.53 -14.21
N GLU A 166 2.57 -7.65 -12.90
CA GLU A 166 1.83 -8.57 -12.03
C GLU A 166 0.59 -7.95 -11.38
N GLY A 167 0.43 -6.62 -11.48
CA GLY A 167 -0.41 -5.89 -10.55
C GLY A 167 -1.87 -5.78 -10.95
N ILE A 168 -2.74 -6.45 -10.23
CA ILE A 168 -4.12 -6.00 -10.00
C ILE A 168 -4.06 -5.14 -8.73
N TYR A 169 -4.57 -3.92 -8.80
CA TYR A 169 -4.51 -2.97 -7.69
C TYR A 169 -5.87 -2.34 -7.41
N GLY A 170 -6.29 -2.29 -6.17
CA GLY A 170 -7.51 -1.62 -5.78
C GLY A 170 -7.44 -1.06 -4.37
N TYR A 171 -7.93 0.14 -4.16
CA TYR A 171 -8.05 0.81 -2.87
C TYR A 171 -6.78 0.73 -2.00
N GLN A 172 -5.62 1.03 -2.60
CA GLN A 172 -4.29 0.97 -1.98
C GLN A 172 -3.80 -0.45 -1.61
N TRP A 173 -4.39 -1.49 -2.21
CA TRP A 173 -3.96 -2.87 -2.05
C TRP A 173 -3.57 -3.49 -3.40
N TRP A 174 -2.48 -4.25 -3.40
CA TRP A 174 -2.16 -5.18 -4.48
C TRP A 174 -2.99 -6.46 -4.31
N ASN A 175 -3.45 -7.00 -5.41
CA ASN A 175 -4.23 -8.22 -5.43
C ASN A 175 -3.45 -9.31 -6.19
N ASN A 176 -3.26 -10.46 -5.58
CA ASN A 176 -2.52 -11.58 -6.18
C ASN A 176 -1.15 -11.17 -6.75
N ALA A 177 -0.43 -10.29 -6.05
CA ALA A 177 0.85 -9.75 -6.47
C ALA A 177 1.97 -10.82 -6.42
N ILE A 178 1.80 -11.89 -7.17
CA ILE A 178 2.82 -12.90 -7.39
C ILE A 178 3.55 -12.54 -8.68
N PRO A 179 4.88 -12.47 -8.66
CA PRO A 179 5.65 -12.17 -9.87
C PRO A 179 5.26 -13.08 -11.03
N ALA A 180 5.00 -12.50 -12.21
CA ALA A 180 4.55 -13.25 -13.38
C ALA A 180 5.53 -14.37 -13.78
N ASN A 181 6.83 -14.16 -13.58
CA ASN A 181 7.87 -15.15 -13.81
C ASN A 181 7.85 -16.33 -12.81
N ALA A 182 7.23 -16.13 -11.64
CA ALA A 182 7.07 -17.19 -10.65
C ALA A 182 6.05 -18.26 -11.08
N GLN A 183 5.21 -17.98 -12.07
CA GLN A 183 4.21 -18.91 -12.59
C GLN A 183 4.83 -20.19 -13.20
N ASN A 184 6.06 -20.10 -13.64
CA ASN A 184 6.78 -21.23 -14.24
C ASN A 184 7.68 -21.99 -13.27
N VAL A 185 7.67 -21.61 -12.00
CA VAL A 185 8.45 -22.26 -10.94
C VAL A 185 7.63 -23.37 -10.27
N GLN A 186 8.20 -24.53 -10.08
CA GLN A 186 7.56 -25.64 -9.40
C GLN A 186 8.14 -25.84 -7.99
N PRO A 187 7.31 -25.91 -6.93
CA PRO A 187 5.86 -25.68 -6.90
C PRO A 187 5.50 -24.22 -7.24
N THR A 188 4.36 -24.01 -7.87
CA THR A 188 3.95 -22.65 -8.25
C THR A 188 3.69 -21.83 -6.98
N PRO A 189 4.26 -20.62 -6.82
CA PRO A 189 4.05 -19.78 -5.66
C PRO A 189 2.61 -19.29 -5.46
N GLN A 190 1.73 -19.56 -6.41
CA GLN A 190 0.33 -19.14 -6.39
C GLN A 190 -0.58 -20.04 -5.54
N GLU A 191 -0.13 -21.23 -5.21
CA GLU A 191 -0.93 -22.18 -4.47
C GLU A 191 -1.12 -21.72 -3.03
N GLY A 192 -2.38 -21.51 -2.62
CA GLY A 192 -2.74 -20.97 -1.32
C GLY A 192 -2.69 -19.45 -1.19
N LEU A 193 -2.18 -18.73 -2.18
CA LEU A 193 -2.08 -17.27 -2.14
C LEU A 193 -3.12 -16.57 -3.02
N LYS A 194 -3.87 -17.32 -3.82
CA LYS A 194 -4.90 -16.77 -4.70
C LYS A 194 -5.98 -16.03 -3.90
N GLY A 195 -6.32 -14.83 -4.34
CA GLY A 195 -7.30 -13.99 -3.66
C GLY A 195 -6.76 -13.21 -2.46
N SER A 196 -5.44 -13.23 -2.22
CA SER A 196 -4.82 -12.45 -1.17
C SER A 196 -4.73 -10.96 -1.53
N LEU A 197 -4.88 -10.13 -0.50
CA LEU A 197 -4.54 -8.71 -0.52
C LEU A 197 -3.10 -8.53 -0.03
N TRP A 198 -2.37 -7.62 -0.67
CA TRP A 198 -0.97 -7.37 -0.33
C TRP A 198 -0.73 -5.88 -0.14
N ALA A 199 -0.08 -5.52 0.94
CA ALA A 199 0.63 -4.26 1.09
C ALA A 199 2.12 -4.54 0.91
N LEU A 200 2.70 -3.96 -0.13
CA LEU A 200 4.11 -4.16 -0.51
C LEU A 200 4.86 -2.85 -0.29
N GLY A 201 5.80 -2.87 0.62
CA GLY A 201 6.70 -1.76 0.90
C GLY A 201 8.09 -2.01 0.33
N ILE A 202 8.79 -0.93 0.04
CA ILE A 202 10.18 -1.01 -0.42
C ILE A 202 11.06 -1.77 0.57
N TYR A 203 12.16 -2.35 0.08
CA TYR A 203 13.10 -3.18 0.85
C TYR A 203 12.47 -4.44 1.46
N GLY A 204 11.31 -4.91 0.92
CA GLY A 204 10.70 -6.18 1.28
C GLY A 204 9.82 -6.14 2.53
N GLN A 205 9.16 -5.02 2.80
CA GLN A 205 8.11 -4.95 3.81
C GLN A 205 6.82 -5.55 3.23
N VAL A 206 6.19 -6.49 3.93
CA VAL A 206 5.01 -7.19 3.41
C VAL A 206 3.95 -7.36 4.49
N ILE A 207 2.71 -7.07 4.12
CA ILE A 207 1.53 -7.61 4.79
C ILE A 207 0.74 -8.35 3.72
N MET A 208 0.52 -9.65 3.92
CA MET A 208 -0.34 -10.47 3.08
C MET A 208 -1.54 -10.93 3.89
N VAL A 209 -2.72 -10.77 3.34
CA VAL A 209 -3.97 -11.20 3.96
C VAL A 209 -4.76 -12.05 2.97
N ASN A 210 -4.90 -13.34 3.27
CA ASN A 210 -5.83 -14.21 2.58
C ASN A 210 -7.08 -14.39 3.44
N ARG A 211 -8.16 -13.72 3.06
CA ARG A 211 -9.41 -13.71 3.83
C ARG A 211 -10.12 -15.07 3.81
N ALA A 212 -10.05 -15.77 2.67
CA ALA A 212 -10.68 -17.08 2.52
C ALA A 212 -10.00 -18.17 3.36
N GLU A 213 -8.68 -18.09 3.47
CA GLU A 213 -7.86 -19.04 4.22
C GLU A 213 -7.64 -18.59 5.68
N HIS A 214 -8.17 -17.44 6.08
CA HIS A 214 -7.90 -16.82 7.40
C HIS A 214 -6.41 -16.69 7.72
N LEU A 215 -5.61 -16.41 6.70
CA LEU A 215 -4.16 -16.33 6.79
C LEU A 215 -3.67 -14.89 6.71
N VAL A 216 -2.84 -14.51 7.66
CA VAL A 216 -2.11 -13.24 7.67
C VAL A 216 -0.62 -13.54 7.77
N ILE A 217 0.17 -12.97 6.88
CA ILE A 217 1.63 -13.01 6.96
C ILE A 217 2.14 -11.58 6.99
N VAL A 218 2.99 -11.28 7.95
CA VAL A 218 3.70 -9.99 8.06
C VAL A 218 5.20 -10.25 8.02
N GLN A 219 5.89 -9.51 7.19
CA GLN A 219 7.35 -9.60 7.06
C GLN A 219 7.98 -8.23 7.13
N TRP A 220 9.04 -8.11 7.90
CA TRP A 220 10.03 -7.05 7.80
C TRP A 220 11.28 -7.58 7.13
N SER A 221 11.85 -6.77 6.26
CA SER A 221 13.08 -7.10 5.55
C SER A 221 13.96 -5.88 5.36
N THR A 222 15.20 -6.15 5.00
CA THR A 222 16.18 -5.15 4.59
C THR A 222 16.83 -5.59 3.29
N TRP A 223 16.03 -5.77 2.24
CA TRP A 223 16.54 -6.13 0.94
C TRP A 223 17.51 -5.06 0.42
N PRO A 224 18.53 -5.42 -0.37
CA PRO A 224 19.54 -4.47 -0.80
C PRO A 224 19.03 -3.41 -1.77
N GLN A 225 17.87 -3.62 -2.38
CA GLN A 225 17.24 -2.69 -3.32
C GLN A 225 15.80 -2.39 -2.90
N ALA A 226 15.35 -1.17 -3.18
CA ALA A 226 13.97 -0.75 -2.88
C ALA A 226 12.95 -1.65 -3.58
N GLU A 227 13.14 -1.86 -4.87
CA GLU A 227 12.41 -2.83 -5.69
C GLU A 227 13.42 -3.74 -6.37
N PRO A 228 13.75 -4.89 -5.79
CA PRO A 228 14.59 -5.85 -6.48
C PRO A 228 13.86 -6.32 -7.75
N SER A 229 14.50 -6.20 -8.90
CA SER A 229 14.02 -6.87 -10.11
C SER A 229 13.77 -8.33 -9.75
N PHE A 230 12.60 -8.87 -10.12
CA PHE A 230 12.02 -10.19 -9.78
C PHE A 230 13.00 -11.39 -9.70
N ASN A 231 14.15 -11.20 -9.09
CA ASN A 231 15.18 -12.20 -8.90
C ASN A 231 14.96 -12.91 -7.54
N ALA A 232 15.95 -13.25 -6.83
CA ALA A 232 15.88 -14.21 -5.76
C ALA A 232 14.88 -13.86 -4.64
N GLN A 233 14.92 -12.65 -4.04
CA GLN A 233 14.21 -12.38 -2.78
C GLN A 233 12.67 -12.39 -2.89
N PRO A 234 12.02 -11.69 -3.85
CA PRO A 234 10.57 -11.76 -3.98
C PRO A 234 10.07 -13.16 -4.30
N LEU A 235 10.83 -13.93 -5.11
CA LEU A 235 10.47 -15.30 -5.44
C LEU A 235 10.61 -16.23 -4.23
N GLU A 236 11.69 -16.14 -3.49
CA GLU A 236 11.91 -16.91 -2.26
C GLU A 236 10.82 -16.61 -1.22
N ALA A 237 10.47 -15.34 -1.02
CA ALA A 237 9.39 -14.93 -0.14
C ALA A 237 8.04 -15.54 -0.59
N ALA A 238 7.71 -15.45 -1.88
CA ALA A 238 6.48 -16.03 -2.42
C ALA A 238 6.43 -17.56 -2.26
N LEU A 239 7.55 -18.26 -2.47
CA LEU A 239 7.66 -19.70 -2.23
C LEU A 239 7.46 -20.06 -0.74
N MET A 240 8.08 -19.30 0.15
CA MET A 240 7.92 -19.45 1.60
C MET A 240 6.44 -19.26 2.01
N TYR A 241 5.78 -18.19 1.55
CA TYR A 241 4.37 -17.94 1.87
C TYR A 241 3.46 -19.04 1.34
N SER A 242 3.74 -19.55 0.13
CA SER A 242 3.00 -20.69 -0.45
C SER A 242 3.19 -21.96 0.37
N ALA A 243 4.40 -22.21 0.88
CA ALA A 243 4.68 -23.34 1.74
C ALA A 243 3.90 -23.24 3.08
N ILE A 244 3.92 -22.06 3.73
CA ILE A 244 3.15 -21.78 4.95
C ILE A 244 1.65 -22.03 4.69
N ALA A 245 1.11 -21.48 3.61
CA ALA A 245 -0.30 -21.65 3.28
C ALA A 245 -0.71 -23.11 3.05
N ARG A 246 0.20 -23.95 2.53
CA ARG A 246 -0.06 -25.39 2.37
C ARG A 246 -0.04 -26.15 3.69
N GLU A 247 0.91 -25.86 4.55
CA GLU A 247 1.05 -26.54 5.84
C GLU A 247 -0.08 -26.23 6.83
N LEU A 248 -0.79 -25.11 6.64
CA LEU A 248 -1.90 -24.70 7.50
C LEU A 248 -3.28 -25.21 7.02
N ARG A 249 -3.34 -25.91 5.88
CA ARG A 249 -4.56 -26.56 5.36
C ARG A 249 -4.72 -27.97 5.89
#